data_31e9349082d1855c5fc681de625e7a33
#
_entry.id   31e9349082d1855c5fc681de625e7a33
#
_cell.length_a   1.000
_cell.length_b   1.000
_cell.length_c   1.000
_cell.angle_alpha   90.00
_cell.angle_beta   90.00
_cell.angle_gamma   90.00
#
_symmetry.space_group_name_H-M   'P 1'
#
loop_
_entity.id
_entity.type
_entity.pdbx_description
1 polymer ?
#
loop_
_entity_poly.entity_id
_entity_poly.type
_entity_poly.pdbx_seq_one_letter_code
_entity_poly.pdbx_strand_id
1 'polypeptide(L)'
;MLFAENPGVVLQVESKKLDAVSSYLDEAGVGYAVIGRPADARTLYIRRGEKNITIDIDKMRDLWYKTSYLLDRKQSMNGCADKRYKNYSKQPMDIKIAYNFTGKLSQFGLDPDRRTPSGVKAAIIREKGTNGEREMAYTLWLAGFDVKDVTMTDLVSGRETLDDINMIVFCGGFSNSDVLGSAKGWAGAFLFNPKAKETL
;
A
#
# COMPACT_ATOMS: atom_id res chain seq x y z
N MET A 1 10.17 -25.20 8.80
CA MET A 1 9.47 -24.14 9.57
C MET A 1 9.86 -22.73 9.13
N LEU A 2 11.14 -22.35 9.14
CA LEU A 2 11.58 -20.98 8.75
C LEU A 2 11.32 -20.64 7.28
N PHE A 3 11.27 -21.59 6.40
CA PHE A 3 11.07 -21.42 4.96
C PHE A 3 9.87 -22.22 4.43
N ALA A 4 8.90 -22.48 5.31
CA ALA A 4 7.64 -23.08 4.88
C ALA A 4 6.80 -22.01 4.16
N GLU A 5 6.33 -22.33 2.96
CA GLU A 5 5.50 -21.44 2.14
C GLU A 5 4.00 -21.62 2.41
N ASN A 6 3.65 -22.21 3.53
CA ASN A 6 2.25 -22.34 3.94
C ASN A 6 1.71 -20.97 4.36
N PRO A 7 0.50 -20.61 3.94
CA PRO A 7 -0.12 -19.37 4.38
C PRO A 7 -0.31 -19.37 5.90
N GLY A 8 -0.04 -18.23 6.51
CA GLY A 8 -0.17 -18.05 7.95
C GLY A 8 -0.05 -16.59 8.35
N VAL A 9 -0.46 -16.31 9.59
CA VAL A 9 -0.38 -14.97 10.18
C VAL A 9 0.43 -15.05 11.46
N VAL A 10 1.33 -14.11 11.68
CA VAL A 10 2.05 -13.95 12.93
C VAL A 10 1.47 -12.77 13.69
N LEU A 11 1.03 -13.01 14.91
CA LEU A 11 0.44 -12.01 15.79
C LEU A 11 1.38 -11.75 16.97
N GLN A 12 1.49 -10.49 17.37
CA GLN A 12 2.10 -10.11 18.64
C GLN A 12 0.98 -9.81 19.63
N VAL A 13 0.99 -10.49 20.76
CA VAL A 13 -0.04 -10.42 21.81
C VAL A 13 0.63 -10.07 23.13
N GLU A 14 0.02 -9.17 23.90
CA GLU A 14 0.44 -8.92 25.29
C GLU A 14 0.37 -10.21 26.12
N SER A 15 1.41 -10.50 26.90
CA SER A 15 1.49 -11.75 27.67
C SER A 15 0.24 -12.01 28.53
N LYS A 16 -0.34 -10.97 29.12
CA LYS A 16 -1.56 -11.07 29.93
C LYS A 16 -2.84 -11.42 29.15
N LYS A 17 -2.80 -11.31 27.81
CA LYS A 17 -3.94 -11.63 26.93
C LYS A 17 -3.72 -12.96 26.18
N LEU A 18 -2.59 -13.61 26.36
CA LEU A 18 -2.23 -14.80 25.59
C LEU A 18 -3.27 -15.91 25.76
N ASP A 19 -3.66 -16.23 27.01
CA ASP A 19 -4.62 -17.28 27.29
C ASP A 19 -6.00 -17.00 26.68
N ALA A 20 -6.46 -15.76 26.73
CA ALA A 20 -7.74 -15.36 26.12
C ALA A 20 -7.71 -15.51 24.59
N VAL A 21 -6.60 -15.10 23.95
CA VAL A 21 -6.45 -15.26 22.49
C VAL A 21 -6.34 -16.74 22.13
N SER A 22 -5.61 -17.52 22.90
CA SER A 22 -5.49 -18.97 22.69
C SER A 22 -6.85 -19.65 22.77
N SER A 23 -7.64 -19.39 23.81
CA SER A 23 -8.99 -19.94 23.96
C SER A 23 -9.90 -19.57 22.79
N TYR A 24 -9.84 -18.32 22.33
CA TYR A 24 -10.62 -17.87 21.19
C TYR A 24 -10.25 -18.62 19.89
N LEU A 25 -8.95 -18.85 19.65
CA LEU A 25 -8.48 -19.61 18.50
C LEU A 25 -8.87 -21.09 18.58
N ASP A 26 -8.82 -21.70 19.78
CA ASP A 26 -9.27 -23.08 20.02
C ASP A 26 -10.77 -23.23 19.75
N GLU A 27 -11.60 -22.31 20.25
CA GLU A 27 -13.04 -22.28 20.00
C GLU A 27 -13.37 -22.11 18.50
N ALA A 28 -12.57 -21.32 17.79
CA ALA A 28 -12.71 -21.12 16.35
C ALA A 28 -12.13 -22.27 15.49
N GLY A 29 -11.52 -23.28 16.10
CA GLY A 29 -10.87 -24.39 15.39
C GLY A 29 -9.64 -23.98 14.58
N VAL A 30 -8.96 -22.86 14.94
CA VAL A 30 -7.79 -22.34 14.25
C VAL A 30 -6.52 -22.86 14.91
N GLY A 31 -5.71 -23.62 14.14
CA GLY A 31 -4.42 -24.10 14.63
C GLY A 31 -3.42 -22.97 14.82
N TYR A 32 -2.75 -22.91 15.95
CA TYR A 32 -1.73 -21.90 16.27
C TYR A 32 -0.56 -22.52 17.05
N ALA A 33 0.52 -21.75 17.15
CA ALA A 33 1.65 -22.06 18.01
C ALA A 33 2.28 -20.78 18.57
N VAL A 34 2.68 -20.81 19.85
CA VAL A 34 3.50 -19.74 20.43
C VAL A 34 4.94 -19.94 20.00
N ILE A 35 5.42 -19.09 19.10
CA ILE A 35 6.73 -19.25 18.44
C ILE A 35 7.87 -18.47 19.10
N GLY A 36 7.56 -17.54 20.00
CA GLY A 36 8.59 -16.74 20.66
C GLY A 36 8.03 -15.49 21.31
N ARG A 37 8.93 -14.57 21.60
CA ARG A 37 8.61 -13.25 22.16
C ARG A 37 9.54 -12.20 21.60
N PRO A 38 9.08 -10.95 21.38
CA PRO A 38 9.95 -9.83 21.08
C PRO A 38 10.94 -9.55 22.22
N ALA A 39 12.11 -9.04 21.84
CA ALA A 39 13.15 -8.59 22.78
C ALA A 39 13.75 -7.27 22.26
N ASP A 40 14.32 -6.47 23.14
CA ASP A 40 14.95 -5.19 22.80
C ASP A 40 16.31 -5.36 22.12
N ALA A 41 16.87 -6.56 22.18
CA ALA A 41 18.14 -6.87 21.53
C ALA A 41 18.01 -6.85 20.00
N ARG A 42 18.99 -6.27 19.33
CA ARG A 42 19.10 -6.29 17.86
C ARG A 42 19.64 -7.64 17.36
N THR A 43 19.10 -8.72 17.91
CA THR A 43 19.52 -10.10 17.67
C THR A 43 18.31 -11.00 17.53
N LEU A 44 18.28 -11.80 16.48
CA LEU A 44 17.30 -12.88 16.34
C LEU A 44 17.91 -14.17 16.85
N TYR A 45 17.33 -14.72 17.89
CA TYR A 45 17.72 -16.00 18.46
C TYR A 45 16.70 -17.07 18.11
N ILE A 46 17.14 -18.13 17.44
CA ILE A 46 16.29 -19.24 17.00
C ILE A 46 16.81 -20.51 17.67
N ARG A 47 15.93 -21.24 18.37
CA ARG A 47 16.27 -22.49 19.03
C ARG A 47 15.31 -23.62 18.58
N ARG A 48 15.89 -24.77 18.29
CA ARG A 48 15.13 -26.02 18.06
C ARG A 48 15.88 -27.20 18.69
N GLY A 49 15.36 -27.71 19.81
CA GLY A 49 16.06 -28.69 20.63
C GLY A 49 17.41 -28.14 21.13
N GLU A 50 18.49 -28.87 20.86
CA GLU A 50 19.85 -28.47 21.22
C GLU A 50 20.50 -27.51 20.21
N LYS A 51 19.89 -27.36 19.02
CA LYS A 51 20.40 -26.48 17.97
C LYS A 51 19.93 -25.06 18.21
N ASN A 52 20.87 -24.12 18.08
CA ASN A 52 20.57 -22.70 18.14
C ASN A 52 21.27 -21.94 17.02
N ILE A 53 20.66 -20.81 16.62
CA ILE A 53 21.21 -19.87 15.64
C ILE A 53 21.03 -18.48 16.24
N THR A 54 22.08 -17.71 16.23
CA THR A 54 22.07 -16.31 16.64
C THR A 54 22.41 -15.45 15.44
N ILE A 55 21.54 -14.52 15.11
CA ILE A 55 21.67 -13.64 13.95
C ILE A 55 21.70 -12.20 14.43
N ASP A 56 22.77 -11.50 14.13
CA ASP A 56 22.88 -10.05 14.30
C ASP A 56 22.04 -9.37 13.18
N ILE A 57 20.97 -8.73 13.56
CA ILE A 57 20.00 -8.13 12.63
C ILE A 57 20.66 -7.03 11.80
N ASP A 58 21.52 -6.20 12.41
CA ASP A 58 22.13 -5.08 11.72
C ASP A 58 23.17 -5.56 10.68
N LYS A 59 23.96 -6.56 11.01
CA LYS A 59 24.88 -7.17 10.03
C LYS A 59 24.15 -7.83 8.88
N MET A 60 23.04 -8.52 9.15
CA MET A 60 22.27 -9.16 8.08
C MET A 60 21.57 -8.14 7.20
N ARG A 61 21.07 -7.04 7.78
CA ARG A 61 20.50 -5.92 7.03
C ARG A 61 21.54 -5.30 6.11
N ASP A 62 22.75 -5.04 6.61
CA ASP A 62 23.83 -4.46 5.83
C ASP A 62 24.24 -5.39 4.67
N LEU A 63 24.31 -6.69 4.93
CA LEU A 63 24.57 -7.69 3.91
C LEU A 63 23.48 -7.74 2.85
N TRP A 64 22.22 -7.73 3.26
CA TRP A 64 21.05 -7.73 2.36
C TRP A 64 21.01 -6.48 1.48
N TYR A 65 21.30 -5.32 2.04
CA TYR A 65 21.26 -4.04 1.31
C TYR A 65 22.48 -3.83 0.40
N LYS A 66 23.58 -4.53 0.62
CA LYS A 66 24.85 -4.34 -0.08
C LYS A 66 24.71 -4.50 -1.61
N THR A 67 23.97 -5.47 -2.09
CA THR A 67 23.78 -5.70 -3.53
C THR A 67 23.07 -4.51 -4.18
N SER A 68 21.97 -4.04 -3.60
CA SER A 68 21.24 -2.86 -4.07
C SER A 68 22.13 -1.61 -4.07
N TYR A 69 22.93 -1.43 -3.04
CA TYR A 69 23.90 -0.34 -2.95
C TYR A 69 24.94 -0.40 -4.09
N LEU A 70 25.49 -1.57 -4.39
CA LEU A 70 26.48 -1.71 -5.46
C LEU A 70 25.88 -1.41 -6.85
N LEU A 71 24.62 -1.75 -7.07
CA LEU A 71 23.90 -1.38 -8.30
C LEU A 71 23.59 0.12 -8.33
N ASP A 72 23.13 0.68 -7.22
CA ASP A 72 22.81 2.10 -7.08
C ASP A 72 24.03 3.00 -7.37
N ARG A 73 25.22 2.59 -6.94
CA ARG A 73 26.48 3.30 -7.27
C ARG A 73 26.76 3.45 -8.77
N LYS A 74 26.23 2.53 -9.58
CA LYS A 74 26.38 2.56 -11.04
C LYS A 74 25.33 3.43 -11.74
N GLN A 75 24.21 3.70 -11.09
CA GLN A 75 23.05 4.38 -11.65
C GLN A 75 22.88 5.81 -11.14
N SER A 76 23.33 6.08 -9.92
CA SER A 76 23.16 7.37 -9.26
C SER A 76 24.35 8.30 -9.48
N MET A 77 24.09 9.61 -9.31
CA MET A 77 25.15 10.61 -9.22
C MET A 77 26.22 10.21 -8.18
N ASN A 78 27.46 10.57 -8.47
CA ASN A 78 28.60 10.23 -7.63
C ASN A 78 28.38 10.62 -6.15
N GLY A 79 28.56 9.67 -5.26
CA GLY A 79 28.43 9.82 -3.80
C GLY A 79 26.97 9.72 -3.27
N CYS A 80 25.94 9.73 -4.11
CA CYS A 80 24.55 9.63 -3.63
C CYS A 80 24.24 8.25 -3.03
N ALA A 81 24.64 7.18 -3.71
CA ALA A 81 24.47 5.82 -3.20
C ALA A 81 25.24 5.59 -1.88
N ASP A 82 26.45 6.13 -1.77
CA ASP A 82 27.24 6.05 -0.53
C ASP A 82 26.56 6.75 0.63
N LYS A 83 25.97 7.92 0.40
CA LYS A 83 25.21 8.64 1.42
C LYS A 83 23.97 7.86 1.86
N ARG A 84 23.19 7.28 0.93
CA ARG A 84 22.03 6.44 1.24
C ARG A 84 22.45 5.23 2.06
N TYR A 85 23.46 4.49 1.62
CA TYR A 85 23.93 3.30 2.31
C TYR A 85 24.43 3.58 3.73
N LYS A 86 25.12 4.70 3.96
CA LYS A 86 25.59 5.10 5.29
C LYS A 86 24.46 5.60 6.21
N ASN A 87 23.37 6.11 5.62
CA ASN A 87 22.33 6.79 6.37
C ASN A 87 21.08 5.94 6.66
N TYR A 88 20.78 4.91 5.84
CA TYR A 88 19.52 4.17 6.01
C TYR A 88 19.35 3.51 7.38
N SER A 89 20.45 3.08 8.01
CA SER A 89 20.44 2.48 9.34
C SER A 89 20.25 3.50 10.47
N LYS A 90 20.37 4.79 10.16
CA LYS A 90 20.31 5.90 11.12
C LYS A 90 18.99 6.66 11.07
N GLN A 91 18.02 6.14 10.33
CA GLN A 91 16.71 6.76 10.20
C GLN A 91 15.73 6.03 11.13
N PRO A 92 15.53 6.49 12.36
CA PRO A 92 14.52 5.93 13.24
C PRO A 92 13.15 6.21 12.64
N MET A 93 12.22 5.28 12.85
CA MET A 93 10.81 5.50 12.53
C MET A 93 10.21 6.37 13.64
N ASP A 94 10.50 7.67 13.58
CA ASP A 94 10.01 8.67 14.54
C ASP A 94 8.96 9.55 13.84
N ILE A 95 7.72 9.10 13.89
CA ILE A 95 6.58 9.82 13.32
C ILE A 95 5.97 10.70 14.42
N LYS A 96 6.14 12.01 14.27
CA LYS A 96 5.51 12.99 15.15
C LYS A 96 4.22 13.50 14.52
N ILE A 97 3.11 13.19 15.16
CA ILE A 97 1.82 13.73 14.77
C ILE A 97 1.60 15.01 15.55
N ALA A 98 1.40 16.14 14.84
CA ALA A 98 1.35 17.48 15.42
C ALA A 98 0.05 17.77 16.23
N TYR A 99 -0.90 16.84 16.25
CA TYR A 99 -2.18 16.96 16.92
C TYR A 99 -2.56 15.63 17.60
N ASN A 100 -3.54 15.68 18.49
CA ASN A 100 -4.03 14.48 19.15
C ASN A 100 -4.80 13.59 18.16
N PHE A 101 -4.10 12.64 17.55
CA PHE A 101 -4.65 11.71 16.57
C PHE A 101 -5.31 10.51 17.26
N THR A 102 -6.60 10.34 17.07
CA THR A 102 -7.37 9.25 17.68
C THR A 102 -7.48 8.01 16.80
N GLY A 103 -7.11 8.11 15.52
CA GLY A 103 -7.31 7.05 14.53
C GLY A 103 -8.76 6.88 14.05
N LYS A 104 -9.67 7.77 14.47
CA LYS A 104 -11.10 7.70 14.10
C LYS A 104 -11.43 8.72 13.02
N LEU A 105 -12.19 8.29 12.02
CA LEU A 105 -12.67 9.16 10.92
C LEU A 105 -13.50 10.34 11.43
N SER A 106 -14.29 10.13 12.48
CA SER A 106 -15.11 11.18 13.10
C SER A 106 -14.31 12.37 13.62
N GLN A 107 -13.01 12.19 13.95
CA GLN A 107 -12.14 13.31 14.33
C GLN A 107 -12.01 14.37 13.23
N PHE A 108 -12.18 13.96 11.98
CA PHE A 108 -12.07 14.82 10.80
C PHE A 108 -13.43 15.15 10.18
N GLY A 109 -14.53 14.84 10.86
CA GLY A 109 -15.87 15.04 10.34
C GLY A 109 -16.24 14.10 9.19
N LEU A 110 -15.48 13.00 9.00
CA LEU A 110 -15.73 12.03 7.96
C LEU A 110 -16.73 10.98 8.44
N ASP A 111 -17.79 10.78 7.65
CA ASP A 111 -18.84 9.81 7.92
C ASP A 111 -18.75 8.64 6.92
N PRO A 112 -18.25 7.45 7.35
CA PRO A 112 -18.21 6.26 6.50
C PRO A 112 -19.60 5.68 6.18
N ASP A 113 -20.64 6.13 6.85
CA ASP A 113 -22.00 5.67 6.66
C ASP A 113 -22.90 6.66 5.89
N ARG A 114 -22.29 7.71 5.34
CA ARG A 114 -23.02 8.69 4.51
C ARG A 114 -23.87 7.99 3.43
N ARG A 115 -25.12 8.39 3.32
CA ARG A 115 -26.04 7.87 2.29
C ARG A 115 -26.62 8.97 1.38
N THR A 116 -26.47 10.22 1.81
CA THR A 116 -27.00 11.37 1.05
C THR A 116 -25.95 11.83 0.03
N PRO A 117 -26.31 11.95 -1.25
CA PRO A 117 -25.47 12.56 -2.25
C PRO A 117 -25.10 14.01 -1.89
N SER A 118 -23.88 14.41 -2.21
CA SER A 118 -23.39 15.79 -2.00
C SER A 118 -23.71 16.71 -3.16
N GLY A 119 -23.93 16.13 -4.34
CA GLY A 119 -24.07 16.88 -5.59
C GLY A 119 -22.76 17.28 -6.23
N VAL A 120 -21.61 17.07 -5.55
CA VAL A 120 -20.28 17.33 -6.10
C VAL A 120 -19.69 16.02 -6.60
N LYS A 121 -19.47 15.91 -7.91
CA LYS A 121 -19.13 14.63 -8.55
C LYS A 121 -17.64 14.52 -8.89
N ALA A 122 -17.07 13.35 -8.63
CA ALA A 122 -15.72 12.98 -9.06
C ALA A 122 -15.76 11.75 -9.97
N ALA A 123 -15.12 11.80 -11.12
CA ALA A 123 -14.92 10.64 -11.98
C ALA A 123 -13.57 10.00 -11.71
N ILE A 124 -13.56 8.70 -11.53
CA ILE A 124 -12.34 7.88 -11.53
C ILE A 124 -12.19 7.30 -12.93
N ILE A 125 -11.16 7.73 -13.63
CA ILE A 125 -10.83 7.18 -14.94
C ILE A 125 -9.90 6.00 -14.75
N ARG A 126 -10.28 4.87 -15.32
CA ARG A 126 -9.47 3.66 -15.25
C ARG A 126 -9.39 2.94 -16.59
N GLU A 127 -8.34 2.15 -16.72
CA GLU A 127 -8.05 1.34 -17.88
C GLU A 127 -7.67 -0.07 -17.43
N LYS A 128 -7.60 -1.01 -18.35
CA LYS A 128 -7.10 -2.36 -18.11
C LYS A 128 -5.72 -2.32 -17.42
N GLY A 129 -5.61 -2.99 -16.28
CA GLY A 129 -4.38 -3.03 -15.47
C GLY A 129 -4.23 -1.88 -14.47
N THR A 130 -5.21 -1.00 -14.34
CA THR A 130 -5.28 0.01 -13.28
C THR A 130 -5.42 -0.67 -11.92
N ASN A 131 -4.77 -0.11 -10.92
CA ASN A 131 -4.86 -0.53 -9.52
C ASN A 131 -5.36 0.59 -8.63
N GLY A 132 -6.04 0.21 -7.52
CA GLY A 132 -6.44 1.14 -6.47
C GLY A 132 -7.68 1.98 -6.80
N GLU A 133 -8.45 1.61 -7.81
CA GLU A 133 -9.68 2.32 -8.17
C GLU A 133 -10.73 2.27 -7.05
N ARG A 134 -10.82 1.17 -6.32
CA ARG A 134 -11.77 1.04 -5.20
C ARG A 134 -11.35 1.87 -4.01
N GLU A 135 -10.07 1.85 -3.67
CA GLU A 135 -9.48 2.65 -2.61
C GLU A 135 -9.62 4.14 -2.93
N MET A 136 -9.41 4.53 -4.18
CA MET A 136 -9.61 5.91 -4.64
C MET A 136 -11.08 6.31 -4.57
N ALA A 137 -11.98 5.44 -5.03
CA ALA A 137 -13.43 5.65 -4.93
C ALA A 137 -13.86 5.89 -3.48
N TYR A 138 -13.42 5.03 -2.58
CA TYR A 138 -13.74 5.13 -1.17
C TYR A 138 -13.17 6.40 -0.53
N THR A 139 -11.94 6.75 -0.86
CA THR A 139 -11.30 7.97 -0.36
C THR A 139 -12.01 9.24 -0.83
N LEU A 140 -12.38 9.32 -2.10
CA LEU A 140 -13.15 10.44 -2.65
C LEU A 140 -14.54 10.52 -2.03
N TRP A 141 -15.20 9.39 -1.83
CA TRP A 141 -16.49 9.33 -1.18
C TRP A 141 -16.43 9.79 0.29
N LEU A 142 -15.41 9.38 1.04
CA LEU A 142 -15.15 9.89 2.39
C LEU A 142 -14.89 11.40 2.39
N ALA A 143 -14.19 11.91 1.36
CA ALA A 143 -13.95 13.34 1.20
C ALA A 143 -15.20 14.15 0.79
N GLY A 144 -16.33 13.48 0.57
CA GLY A 144 -17.61 14.11 0.30
C GLY A 144 -18.03 14.12 -1.15
N PHE A 145 -17.30 13.51 -2.08
CA PHE A 145 -17.71 13.42 -3.48
C PHE A 145 -18.74 12.31 -3.73
N ASP A 146 -19.58 12.52 -4.72
CA ASP A 146 -20.34 11.46 -5.36
C ASP A 146 -19.48 10.87 -6.48
N VAL A 147 -19.12 9.59 -6.38
CA VAL A 147 -18.08 9.01 -7.24
C VAL A 147 -18.68 8.27 -8.43
N LYS A 148 -18.16 8.54 -9.62
CA LYS A 148 -18.48 7.86 -10.88
C LYS A 148 -17.28 7.07 -11.36
N ASP A 149 -17.46 5.76 -11.59
CA ASP A 149 -16.44 4.88 -12.16
C ASP A 149 -16.55 4.90 -13.69
N VAL A 150 -15.50 5.32 -14.38
CA VAL A 150 -15.48 5.54 -15.83
C VAL A 150 -14.29 4.82 -16.44
N THR A 151 -14.53 3.96 -17.40
CA THR A 151 -13.45 3.31 -18.15
C THR A 151 -13.07 4.11 -19.40
N MET A 152 -11.83 3.96 -19.86
CA MET A 152 -11.41 4.54 -21.15
C MET A 152 -12.31 4.07 -22.31
N THR A 153 -12.79 2.82 -22.25
CA THR A 153 -13.72 2.28 -23.26
C THR A 153 -15.05 3.05 -23.29
N ASP A 154 -15.52 3.52 -22.15
CA ASP A 154 -16.74 4.33 -22.07
C ASP A 154 -16.57 5.67 -22.80
N LEU A 155 -15.45 6.34 -22.57
CA LEU A 155 -15.12 7.62 -23.19
C LEU A 155 -14.87 7.48 -24.70
N VAL A 156 -14.08 6.48 -25.10
CA VAL A 156 -13.77 6.22 -26.51
C VAL A 156 -15.01 5.86 -27.34
N SER A 157 -15.94 5.12 -26.74
CA SER A 157 -17.20 4.77 -27.39
C SER A 157 -18.24 5.92 -27.37
N GLY A 158 -18.06 6.90 -26.49
CA GLY A 158 -19.02 7.95 -26.23
C GLY A 158 -20.22 7.50 -25.40
N ARG A 159 -20.11 6.37 -24.69
CA ARG A 159 -21.13 5.88 -23.75
C ARG A 159 -21.19 6.73 -22.50
N GLU A 160 -20.06 7.30 -22.13
CA GLU A 160 -19.91 8.24 -21.02
C GLU A 160 -19.28 9.54 -21.51
N THR A 161 -19.73 10.64 -20.90
CA THR A 161 -19.11 11.97 -20.99
C THR A 161 -18.72 12.42 -19.59
N LEU A 162 -17.97 13.49 -19.49
CA LEU A 162 -17.56 14.05 -18.20
C LEU A 162 -18.24 15.39 -17.91
N ASP A 163 -19.33 15.71 -18.63
CA ASP A 163 -20.02 17.02 -18.59
C ASP A 163 -20.55 17.39 -17.20
N ASP A 164 -20.94 16.38 -16.41
CA ASP A 164 -21.48 16.54 -15.06
C ASP A 164 -20.44 16.33 -13.94
N ILE A 165 -19.17 16.28 -14.30
CA ILE A 165 -18.07 15.98 -13.37
C ILE A 165 -17.35 17.26 -12.94
N ASN A 166 -17.13 17.40 -11.64
CA ASN A 166 -16.41 18.50 -11.04
C ASN A 166 -14.90 18.21 -10.85
N MET A 167 -14.53 16.93 -10.73
CA MET A 167 -13.16 16.48 -10.52
C MET A 167 -12.87 15.19 -11.28
N ILE A 168 -11.74 15.13 -11.96
CA ILE A 168 -11.27 13.95 -12.68
C ILE A 168 -10.04 13.39 -11.97
N VAL A 169 -10.02 12.09 -11.72
CA VAL A 169 -8.91 11.37 -11.11
C VAL A 169 -8.49 10.20 -11.99
N PHE A 170 -7.24 10.18 -12.40
CA PHE A 170 -6.65 9.06 -13.12
C PHE A 170 -5.98 8.11 -12.13
N CYS A 171 -6.49 6.88 -12.04
CA CYS A 171 -5.88 5.86 -11.19
C CYS A 171 -4.64 5.29 -11.85
N GLY A 172 -3.55 5.18 -11.08
CA GLY A 172 -2.31 4.56 -11.53
C GLY A 172 -2.39 3.04 -11.63
N GLY A 173 -1.28 2.43 -12.00
CA GLY A 173 -1.11 0.98 -12.19
C GLY A 173 -0.42 0.67 -13.50
N PHE A 174 -0.34 -0.61 -13.83
CA PHE A 174 0.25 -1.08 -15.09
C PHE A 174 -0.78 -1.04 -16.23
N SER A 175 -1.33 0.13 -16.50
CA SER A 175 -2.34 0.32 -17.56
C SER A 175 -1.82 -0.19 -18.90
N ASN A 176 -2.63 -1.00 -19.59
CA ASN A 176 -2.27 -1.66 -20.85
C ASN A 176 -0.96 -2.47 -20.75
N SER A 177 -0.73 -3.17 -19.63
CA SER A 177 0.48 -3.95 -19.36
C SER A 177 1.76 -3.11 -19.43
N ASP A 178 1.67 -1.83 -19.09
CA ASP A 178 2.78 -0.85 -19.12
C ASP A 178 3.45 -0.67 -20.48
N VAL A 179 2.75 -1.02 -21.56
CA VAL A 179 3.24 -0.84 -22.93
C VAL A 179 3.48 0.65 -23.19
N LEU A 180 4.66 0.99 -23.69
CA LEU A 180 5.11 2.36 -23.93
C LEU A 180 5.22 3.25 -22.67
N GLY A 181 5.07 2.66 -21.48
CA GLY A 181 4.91 3.40 -20.22
C GLY A 181 3.45 3.78 -19.99
N SER A 182 2.88 3.40 -18.85
CA SER A 182 1.45 3.36 -18.52
C SER A 182 0.61 4.55 -18.98
N ALA A 183 1.12 5.77 -18.83
CA ALA A 183 0.38 6.99 -19.18
C ALA A 183 0.27 7.27 -20.69
N LYS A 184 1.12 6.72 -21.53
CA LYS A 184 1.13 7.03 -22.97
C LYS A 184 -0.08 6.48 -23.71
N GLY A 185 -0.56 5.31 -23.29
CA GLY A 185 -1.80 4.74 -23.83
C GLY A 185 -3.02 5.61 -23.56
N TRP A 186 -3.12 6.14 -22.34
CA TRP A 186 -4.17 7.09 -21.95
C TRP A 186 -4.08 8.38 -22.75
N ALA A 187 -2.90 8.99 -22.80
CA ALA A 187 -2.67 10.21 -23.57
C ALA A 187 -3.03 10.02 -25.05
N GLY A 188 -2.65 8.89 -25.64
CA GLY A 188 -3.00 8.54 -27.01
C GLY A 188 -4.50 8.42 -27.24
N ALA A 189 -5.24 7.80 -26.31
CA ALA A 189 -6.68 7.69 -26.40
C ALA A 189 -7.37 9.07 -26.39
N PHE A 190 -6.99 9.95 -25.47
CA PHE A 190 -7.53 11.31 -25.41
C PHE A 190 -7.11 12.18 -26.59
N LEU A 191 -5.88 12.08 -27.06
CA LEU A 191 -5.38 12.94 -28.14
C LEU A 191 -5.94 12.54 -29.53
N PHE A 192 -6.13 11.26 -29.79
CA PHE A 192 -6.40 10.73 -31.12
C PHE A 192 -7.81 10.17 -31.31
N ASN A 193 -8.58 9.95 -30.25
CA ASN A 193 -9.98 9.61 -30.38
C ASN A 193 -10.85 10.86 -30.23
N PRO A 194 -11.66 11.24 -31.25
CA PRO A 194 -12.44 12.48 -31.21
C PRO A 194 -13.39 12.55 -30.03
N LYS A 195 -14.09 11.47 -29.71
CA LYS A 195 -15.06 11.43 -28.60
C LYS A 195 -14.39 11.60 -27.25
N ALA A 196 -13.31 10.82 -26.98
CA ALA A 196 -12.57 10.95 -25.74
C ALA A 196 -11.90 12.33 -25.59
N LYS A 197 -11.45 12.91 -26.70
CA LYS A 197 -10.86 14.26 -26.71
C LYS A 197 -11.88 15.34 -26.34
N GLU A 198 -13.11 15.21 -26.80
CA GLU A 198 -14.19 16.18 -26.54
C GLU A 198 -14.63 16.17 -25.07
N THR A 199 -14.39 15.07 -24.33
CA THR A 199 -14.77 14.95 -22.91
C THR A 199 -13.80 15.62 -21.92
N LEU A 200 -12.62 16.03 -22.36
CA LEU A 200 -11.60 16.76 -21.57
C LEU A 200 -11.61 18.26 -21.89
#